data_e3010abe3e2d84b8d5b2165b05a2d2ee
#
_entry.id   e3010abe3e2d84b8d5b2165b05a2d2ee
#
_cell.length_a   1.000
_cell.length_b   1.000
_cell.length_c   1.000
_cell.angle_alpha   90.00
_cell.angle_beta   90.00
_cell.angle_gamma   90.00
#
_symmetry.space_group_name_H-M   'P 1'
#
loop_
_entity.id
_entity.type
_entity.pdbx_description
1 polymer ?
#
loop_
_entity_poly.entity_id
_entity_poly.type
_entity_poly.pdbx_seq_one_letter_code
_entity_poly.pdbx_strand_id
1 'polypeptide(L)'
;MLYQAGLFQEAPACDPALPGLQRTDLGAGAWIDHLPRWIRGHEAVLEALWTTTSWQAQRRLMYDRVVDVPRLVATWPDDGPGHPLLPEMRAALGARYGRPLPRVSLAAYRGGQDSVAFHSDRLGPARGDAIVAIVALGARRRFLLRPVGGGRSRALDLGEGDLLVMGGTCQRTWEHALPKVAHAGLRISVQLRSAPVVAPRY
;
A
#
# COMPACT_ATOMS: atom_id res chain seq x y z
N MET A 1 -6.73 15.63 -25.24
CA MET A 1 -7.84 14.68 -25.29
C MET A 1 -8.66 14.88 -24.03
N LEU A 2 -9.88 15.39 -24.17
CA LEU A 2 -10.83 15.52 -23.07
C LEU A 2 -11.32 14.11 -22.71
N TYR A 3 -11.01 13.63 -21.52
CA TYR A 3 -11.51 12.37 -20.99
C TYR A 3 -13.01 12.55 -20.73
N GLN A 4 -13.85 11.88 -21.52
CA GLN A 4 -15.28 11.86 -21.33
C GLN A 4 -15.56 10.97 -20.11
N ALA A 5 -15.87 11.58 -18.97
CA ALA A 5 -16.30 10.85 -17.78
C ALA A 5 -17.53 10.01 -18.17
N GLY A 6 -17.41 8.69 -18.08
CA GLY A 6 -18.48 7.77 -18.41
C GLY A 6 -19.68 8.01 -17.50
N LEU A 7 -20.88 8.01 -18.07
CA LEU A 7 -22.18 8.24 -17.40
C LEU A 7 -22.51 7.23 -16.27
N PHE A 8 -21.59 6.27 -15.95
CA PHE A 8 -21.76 5.21 -14.96
C PHE A 8 -20.52 5.02 -14.09
N GLN A 9 -19.83 6.10 -13.73
CA GLN A 9 -18.71 5.95 -12.80
C GLN A 9 -19.25 5.63 -11.40
N GLU A 10 -18.91 4.46 -10.87
CA GLU A 10 -19.32 4.04 -9.54
C GLU A 10 -18.77 5.02 -8.49
N ALA A 11 -19.61 5.45 -7.55
CA ALA A 11 -19.18 6.36 -6.50
C ALA A 11 -18.10 5.71 -5.61
N PRO A 12 -17.04 6.45 -5.26
CA PRO A 12 -16.01 5.96 -4.35
C PRO A 12 -16.57 5.49 -3.01
N ALA A 13 -16.31 4.24 -2.64
CA ALA A 13 -16.72 3.68 -1.36
C ALA A 13 -15.82 2.55 -0.92
N CYS A 14 -15.71 2.32 0.39
CA CYS A 14 -15.18 1.08 0.96
C CYS A 14 -16.22 0.46 1.90
N ASP A 15 -16.27 -0.87 1.92
CA ASP A 15 -17.13 -1.58 2.87
C ASP A 15 -16.38 -1.80 4.19
N PRO A 16 -16.81 -1.18 5.31
CA PRO A 16 -16.11 -1.31 6.59
C PRO A 16 -16.20 -2.72 7.19
N ALA A 17 -17.15 -3.55 6.75
CA ALA A 17 -17.27 -4.94 7.20
C ALA A 17 -16.23 -5.87 6.55
N LEU A 18 -15.55 -5.43 5.49
CA LEU A 18 -14.55 -6.19 4.71
C LEU A 18 -15.06 -7.60 4.31
N PRO A 19 -16.22 -7.72 3.67
CA PRO A 19 -16.79 -9.03 3.30
C PRO A 19 -15.87 -9.74 2.31
N GLY A 20 -15.61 -11.03 2.56
CA GLY A 20 -14.74 -11.84 1.69
C GLY A 20 -13.24 -11.65 1.92
N LEU A 21 -12.82 -10.94 2.96
CA LEU A 21 -11.40 -10.82 3.34
C LEU A 21 -10.83 -12.21 3.65
N GLN A 22 -9.80 -12.61 2.90
CA GLN A 22 -9.18 -13.93 3.00
C GLN A 22 -7.81 -13.84 3.65
N ARG A 23 -7.59 -14.64 4.70
CA ARG A 23 -6.30 -14.78 5.36
C ARG A 23 -5.49 -15.93 4.79
N THR A 24 -4.20 -15.65 4.57
CA THR A 24 -3.18 -16.66 4.24
C THR A 24 -2.10 -16.62 5.33
N ASP A 25 -1.85 -17.75 5.95
CA ASP A 25 -0.72 -17.93 6.85
C ASP A 25 0.58 -18.07 6.03
N LEU A 26 1.60 -17.33 6.45
CA LEU A 26 2.93 -17.34 5.84
C LEU A 26 3.95 -18.11 6.68
N GLY A 27 3.53 -18.64 7.83
CA GLY A 27 4.39 -19.32 8.79
C GLY A 27 5.08 -18.37 9.79
N ALA A 28 5.58 -18.95 10.88
CA ALA A 28 6.31 -18.23 11.95
C ALA A 28 5.55 -16.99 12.49
N GLY A 29 4.21 -17.02 12.52
CA GLY A 29 3.35 -15.94 12.98
C GLY A 29 3.18 -14.78 11.99
N ALA A 30 3.70 -14.90 10.77
CA ALA A 30 3.44 -13.96 9.68
C ALA A 30 2.18 -14.35 8.92
N TRP A 31 1.40 -13.36 8.51
CA TRP A 31 0.20 -13.58 7.71
C TRP A 31 -0.09 -12.40 6.78
N ILE A 32 -0.88 -12.68 5.75
CA ILE A 32 -1.49 -11.64 4.90
C ILE A 32 -2.99 -11.83 4.84
N ASP A 33 -3.73 -10.72 4.78
CA ASP A 33 -5.15 -10.69 4.42
C ASP A 33 -5.28 -10.01 3.06
N HIS A 34 -6.10 -10.57 2.17
CA HIS A 34 -6.35 -10.04 0.83
C HIS A 34 -7.84 -9.91 0.58
N LEU A 35 -8.27 -8.76 0.06
CA LEU A 35 -9.63 -8.49 -0.37
C LEU A 35 -9.61 -7.80 -1.74
N PRO A 36 -9.97 -8.51 -2.82
CA PRO A 36 -10.09 -7.89 -4.13
C PRO A 36 -11.17 -6.82 -4.16
N ARG A 37 -10.91 -5.72 -4.88
CA ARG A 37 -11.86 -4.63 -5.15
C ARG A 37 -12.57 -4.09 -3.90
N TRP A 38 -11.86 -4.00 -2.79
CA TRP A 38 -12.39 -3.39 -1.57
C TRP A 38 -12.84 -1.94 -1.78
N ILE A 39 -12.12 -1.21 -2.65
CA ILE A 39 -12.51 0.16 -3.01
C ILE A 39 -13.29 0.11 -4.33
N ARG A 40 -14.57 0.40 -4.24
CA ARG A 40 -15.42 0.68 -5.40
C ARG A 40 -15.13 2.08 -5.91
N GLY A 41 -15.36 2.35 -7.20
CA GLY A 41 -15.05 3.65 -7.81
C GLY A 41 -13.58 4.05 -7.67
N HIS A 42 -12.66 3.09 -7.60
CA HIS A 42 -11.23 3.28 -7.34
C HIS A 42 -10.55 4.20 -8.36
N GLU A 43 -11.09 4.32 -9.56
CA GLU A 43 -10.57 5.18 -10.63
C GLU A 43 -10.72 6.66 -10.27
N ALA A 44 -11.88 7.05 -9.73
CA ALA A 44 -12.11 8.41 -9.26
C ALA A 44 -11.20 8.76 -8.06
N VAL A 45 -10.96 7.79 -7.16
CA VAL A 45 -10.02 7.96 -6.04
C VAL A 45 -8.59 8.13 -6.56
N LEU A 46 -8.19 7.30 -7.54
CA LEU A 46 -6.88 7.39 -8.19
C LEU A 46 -6.67 8.77 -8.81
N GLU A 47 -7.62 9.26 -9.60
CA GLU A 47 -7.56 10.55 -10.29
C GLU A 47 -7.48 11.70 -9.27
N ALA A 48 -8.33 11.69 -8.25
CA ALA A 48 -8.33 12.71 -7.21
C ALA A 48 -6.98 12.76 -6.48
N LEU A 49 -6.46 11.60 -6.03
CA LEU A 49 -5.16 11.55 -5.36
C LEU A 49 -4.02 11.95 -6.29
N TRP A 50 -4.05 11.56 -7.56
CA TRP A 50 -3.02 11.92 -8.52
C TRP A 50 -2.93 13.43 -8.75
N THR A 51 -4.08 14.10 -8.88
CA THR A 51 -4.17 15.52 -9.23
C THR A 51 -4.01 16.47 -8.03
N THR A 52 -4.39 16.04 -6.81
CA THR A 52 -4.40 16.92 -5.63
C THR A 52 -3.22 16.73 -4.68
N THR A 53 -2.43 15.66 -4.84
CA THR A 53 -1.30 15.37 -3.97
C THR A 53 -0.02 16.06 -4.44
N SER A 54 0.72 16.65 -3.50
CA SER A 54 2.05 17.22 -3.75
C SER A 54 3.10 16.09 -3.79
N TRP A 55 3.28 15.48 -4.96
CA TRP A 55 4.18 14.35 -5.15
C TRP A 55 5.64 14.76 -5.07
N GLN A 56 6.43 13.99 -4.30
CA GLN A 56 7.85 14.19 -4.11
C GLN A 56 8.65 13.08 -4.79
N ALA A 57 9.64 13.47 -5.60
CA ALA A 57 10.67 12.55 -6.09
C ALA A 57 11.74 12.40 -5.01
N GLN A 58 12.13 11.15 -4.72
CA GLN A 58 13.19 10.87 -3.76
C GLN A 58 14.47 10.46 -4.47
N ARG A 59 15.60 10.88 -3.93
CA ARG A 59 16.95 10.45 -4.34
C ARG A 59 17.61 9.72 -3.17
N ARG A 60 18.31 8.66 -3.46
CA ARG A 60 19.06 7.89 -2.45
C ARG A 60 20.49 7.66 -2.91
N LEU A 61 21.41 7.78 -1.96
CA LEU A 61 22.78 7.34 -2.16
C LEU A 61 22.82 5.80 -2.16
N MET A 62 23.25 5.20 -3.28
CA MET A 62 23.44 3.76 -3.42
C MET A 62 24.81 3.53 -4.10
N TYR A 63 25.70 2.78 -3.42
CA TYR A 63 27.04 2.47 -3.95
C TYR A 63 27.79 3.72 -4.48
N ASP A 64 27.87 4.77 -3.64
CA ASP A 64 28.53 6.06 -3.94
C ASP A 64 27.94 6.88 -5.10
N ARG A 65 26.75 6.51 -5.58
CA ARG A 65 25.97 7.26 -6.57
C ARG A 65 24.61 7.65 -6.01
N VAL A 66 24.24 8.91 -6.28
CA VAL A 66 22.87 9.36 -6.02
C VAL A 66 21.98 8.87 -7.16
N VAL A 67 21.04 7.99 -6.85
CA VAL A 67 20.07 7.45 -7.82
C VAL A 67 18.66 7.93 -7.50
N ASP A 68 17.88 8.17 -8.53
CA ASP A 68 16.46 8.49 -8.37
C ASP A 68 15.71 7.23 -7.92
N VAL A 69 14.87 7.38 -6.90
CA VAL A 69 13.95 6.30 -6.49
C VAL A 69 12.85 6.23 -7.54
N PRO A 70 12.67 5.09 -8.23
CA PRO A 70 11.74 4.99 -9.36
C PRO A 70 10.28 4.88 -8.87
N ARG A 71 9.82 5.90 -8.20
CA ARG A 71 8.43 6.18 -7.79
C ARG A 71 8.35 7.56 -7.17
N LEU A 72 7.15 8.14 -7.14
CA LEU A 72 6.87 9.35 -6.35
C LEU A 72 6.26 8.95 -5.00
N VAL A 73 6.44 9.78 -3.99
CA VAL A 73 5.89 9.54 -2.65
C VAL A 73 5.23 10.79 -2.10
N ALA A 74 4.30 10.59 -1.17
CA ALA A 74 3.69 11.65 -0.38
C ALA A 74 3.25 11.09 0.98
N THR A 75 3.02 11.99 1.95
CA THR A 75 2.49 11.66 3.28
C THR A 75 1.17 12.40 3.47
N TRP A 76 0.13 11.69 3.84
CA TRP A 76 -1.16 12.30 4.13
C TRP A 76 -1.33 12.45 5.66
N PRO A 77 -1.86 13.60 6.16
CA PRO A 77 -2.39 14.75 5.40
C PRO A 77 -1.35 15.80 4.96
N ASP A 78 -0.08 15.63 5.27
CA ASP A 78 0.95 16.68 5.17
C ASP A 78 1.17 17.16 3.72
N ASP A 79 1.15 16.27 2.75
CA ASP A 79 1.41 16.56 1.33
C ASP A 79 0.13 16.75 0.49
N GLY A 80 -0.98 17.12 1.11
CA GLY A 80 -2.18 17.51 0.38
C GLY A 80 -3.49 17.13 1.04
N PRO A 81 -4.62 17.55 0.48
CA PRO A 81 -5.95 17.31 1.02
C PRO A 81 -6.33 15.82 0.99
N GLY A 82 -5.72 15.04 0.08
CA GLY A 82 -6.05 13.65 -0.12
C GLY A 82 -7.47 13.44 -0.67
N HIS A 83 -8.09 12.33 -0.29
CA HIS A 83 -9.45 11.98 -0.69
C HIS A 83 -10.30 11.68 0.56
N PRO A 84 -11.59 12.07 0.61
CA PRO A 84 -12.48 11.80 1.76
C PRO A 84 -12.52 10.34 2.21
N LEU A 85 -12.29 9.40 1.31
CA LEU A 85 -12.25 7.97 1.61
C LEU A 85 -11.04 7.53 2.46
N LEU A 86 -9.95 8.33 2.52
CA LEU A 86 -8.76 7.97 3.34
C LEU A 86 -9.06 7.82 4.84
N PRO A 87 -9.79 8.76 5.48
CA PRO A 87 -10.25 8.59 6.85
C PRO A 87 -11.13 7.36 7.04
N GLU A 88 -12.03 7.06 6.10
CA GLU A 88 -12.92 5.90 6.16
C GLU A 88 -12.14 4.59 6.08
N MET A 89 -11.21 4.45 5.13
CA MET A 89 -10.29 3.30 5.04
C MET A 89 -9.54 3.09 6.36
N ARG A 90 -9.02 4.17 6.95
CA ARG A 90 -8.28 4.13 8.22
C ARG A 90 -9.16 3.68 9.37
N ALA A 91 -10.40 4.16 9.45
CA ALA A 91 -11.35 3.77 10.47
C ALA A 91 -11.75 2.29 10.35
N ALA A 92 -12.11 1.83 9.14
CA ALA A 92 -12.49 0.45 8.86
C ALA A 92 -11.36 -0.53 9.23
N LEU A 93 -10.13 -0.26 8.79
CA LEU A 93 -8.98 -1.10 9.10
C LEU A 93 -8.60 -1.03 10.58
N GLY A 94 -8.72 0.14 11.21
CA GLY A 94 -8.49 0.31 12.64
C GLY A 94 -9.44 -0.54 13.48
N ALA A 95 -10.74 -0.54 13.15
CA ALA A 95 -11.76 -1.37 13.78
C ALA A 95 -11.48 -2.86 13.54
N ARG A 96 -11.18 -3.26 12.31
CA ARG A 96 -10.92 -4.66 11.93
C ARG A 96 -9.76 -5.29 12.68
N TYR A 97 -8.68 -4.54 12.88
CA TYR A 97 -7.43 -5.04 13.48
C TYR A 97 -7.26 -4.62 14.95
N GLY A 98 -8.23 -3.93 15.54
CA GLY A 98 -8.23 -3.53 16.95
C GLY A 98 -7.11 -2.55 17.31
N ARG A 99 -6.60 -1.77 16.34
CA ARG A 99 -5.54 -0.79 16.58
C ARG A 99 -5.56 0.36 15.57
N PRO A 100 -5.18 1.58 15.98
CA PRO A 100 -5.14 2.72 15.06
C PRO A 100 -4.02 2.56 14.01
N LEU A 101 -4.29 3.09 12.81
CA LEU A 101 -3.31 3.20 11.71
C LEU A 101 -3.05 4.69 11.42
N PRO A 102 -2.32 5.40 12.27
CA PRO A 102 -2.18 6.86 12.17
C PRO A 102 -1.32 7.31 10.99
N ARG A 103 -0.41 6.46 10.49
CA ARG A 103 0.52 6.81 9.42
C ARG A 103 -0.04 6.39 8.07
N VAL A 104 -0.33 7.38 7.23
CA VAL A 104 -0.74 7.16 5.85
C VAL A 104 0.31 7.75 4.93
N SER A 105 0.82 6.95 4.01
CA SER A 105 1.73 7.39 2.96
C SER A 105 1.24 6.89 1.61
N LEU A 106 1.58 7.63 0.58
CA LEU A 106 1.21 7.36 -0.80
C LEU A 106 2.48 7.06 -1.60
N ALA A 107 2.39 6.09 -2.51
CA ALA A 107 3.44 5.83 -3.48
C ALA A 107 2.82 5.71 -4.87
N ALA A 108 3.23 6.59 -5.78
CA ALA A 108 2.76 6.59 -7.16
C ALA A 108 3.81 5.95 -8.07
N TYR A 109 3.35 5.02 -8.90
CA TYR A 109 4.08 4.34 -9.95
C TYR A 109 3.48 4.78 -11.28
N ARG A 110 4.20 5.64 -12.01
CA ARG A 110 3.69 6.32 -13.22
C ARG A 110 3.57 5.39 -14.41
N GLY A 111 4.33 4.30 -14.39
CA GLY A 111 4.34 3.32 -15.45
C GLY A 111 5.16 2.08 -15.08
N GLY A 112 5.45 1.24 -16.07
CA GLY A 112 6.15 -0.02 -15.86
C GLY A 112 7.57 0.09 -15.30
N GLN A 113 8.26 1.21 -15.55
CA GLN A 113 9.64 1.43 -15.09
C GLN A 113 9.71 1.83 -13.60
N ASP A 114 8.63 2.37 -13.04
CA ASP A 114 8.58 2.65 -11.61
C ASP A 114 8.43 1.35 -10.83
N SER A 115 9.17 1.25 -9.71
CA SER A 115 9.32 0.01 -8.97
C SER A 115 9.76 0.25 -7.52
N VAL A 116 9.71 -0.78 -6.71
CA VAL A 116 10.42 -0.85 -5.44
C VAL A 116 11.05 -2.23 -5.28
N ALA A 117 12.32 -2.26 -4.93
CA ALA A 117 13.07 -3.48 -4.63
C ALA A 117 12.55 -4.16 -3.36
N PHE A 118 12.95 -5.41 -3.14
CA PHE A 118 12.61 -6.12 -1.91
C PHE A 118 13.05 -5.35 -0.67
N HIS A 119 12.11 -5.15 0.23
CA HIS A 119 12.31 -4.47 1.51
C HIS A 119 11.20 -4.90 2.49
N SER A 120 11.45 -4.70 3.76
CA SER A 120 10.42 -4.67 4.80
C SER A 120 10.24 -3.24 5.29
N ASP A 121 9.06 -2.90 5.78
CA ASP A 121 8.79 -1.57 6.31
C ASP A 121 9.58 -1.32 7.59
N ARG A 122 10.26 -0.16 7.65
CA ARG A 122 11.06 0.25 8.81
C ARG A 122 10.14 0.84 9.88
N LEU A 123 9.55 -0.02 10.71
CA LEU A 123 8.61 0.37 11.76
C LEU A 123 9.27 0.56 13.15
N GLY A 124 10.60 0.65 13.20
CA GLY A 124 11.35 0.79 14.45
C GLY A 124 11.34 -0.49 15.29
N PRO A 125 11.49 -0.41 16.63
CA PRO A 125 11.53 -1.57 17.54
C PRO A 125 10.27 -2.42 17.53
N ALA A 126 9.14 -1.87 17.12
CA ALA A 126 7.83 -2.52 17.11
C ALA A 126 7.54 -3.43 15.89
N ARG A 127 8.58 -3.91 15.19
CA ARG A 127 8.42 -4.79 14.01
C ARG A 127 7.70 -6.12 14.29
N GLY A 128 7.56 -6.47 15.56
CA GLY A 128 7.11 -7.82 15.95
C GLY A 128 5.64 -8.11 15.73
N ASP A 129 4.80 -7.08 15.63
CA ASP A 129 3.35 -7.22 15.47
C ASP A 129 2.74 -5.96 14.82
N ALA A 130 3.31 -5.56 13.69
CA ALA A 130 2.85 -4.39 12.97
C ALA A 130 1.81 -4.75 11.92
N ILE A 131 0.80 -3.90 11.76
CA ILE A 131 -0.14 -3.94 10.65
C ILE A 131 0.34 -2.95 9.59
N VAL A 132 0.50 -3.45 8.37
CA VAL A 132 0.76 -2.64 7.17
C VAL A 132 -0.31 -3.00 6.15
N ALA A 133 -1.23 -2.09 5.90
CA ALA A 133 -2.25 -2.23 4.88
C ALA A 133 -1.84 -1.45 3.62
N ILE A 134 -2.07 -2.05 2.46
CA ILE A 134 -1.84 -1.46 1.15
C ILE A 134 -3.14 -1.51 0.36
N VAL A 135 -3.67 -0.35 -0.01
CA VAL A 135 -4.75 -0.25 -0.98
C VAL A 135 -4.14 0.09 -2.33
N ALA A 136 -4.39 -0.75 -3.33
CA ALA A 136 -3.82 -0.65 -4.65
C ALA A 136 -4.84 -0.04 -5.63
N LEU A 137 -4.63 1.21 -6.03
CA LEU A 137 -5.50 1.93 -6.98
C LEU A 137 -4.88 1.92 -8.39
N GLY A 138 -5.70 1.83 -9.41
CA GLY A 138 -5.29 1.87 -10.81
C GLY A 138 -4.67 0.57 -11.30
N ALA A 139 -3.62 0.67 -12.12
CA ALA A 139 -3.09 -0.46 -12.86
C ALA A 139 -2.69 -1.64 -11.98
N ARG A 140 -3.11 -2.84 -12.38
CA ARG A 140 -2.75 -4.09 -11.73
C ARG A 140 -1.26 -4.38 -11.95
N ARG A 141 -0.56 -4.68 -10.87
CA ARG A 141 0.87 -4.99 -10.86
C ARG A 141 1.15 -6.20 -9.97
N ARG A 142 2.13 -6.98 -10.37
CA ARG A 142 2.62 -8.10 -9.57
C ARG A 142 3.32 -7.59 -8.31
N PHE A 143 2.76 -7.90 -7.15
CA PHE A 143 3.34 -7.67 -5.84
C PHE A 143 3.99 -8.96 -5.36
N LEU A 144 5.25 -8.89 -4.99
CA LEU A 144 6.03 -10.05 -4.58
C LEU A 144 6.27 -10.03 -3.08
N LEU A 145 6.15 -11.19 -2.44
CA LEU A 145 6.49 -11.45 -1.05
C LEU A 145 7.48 -12.61 -1.00
N ARG A 146 8.56 -12.50 -0.22
CA ARG A 146 9.48 -13.61 0.04
C ARG A 146 10.02 -13.55 1.48
N PRO A 147 10.52 -14.66 2.03
CA PRO A 147 11.24 -14.64 3.31
C PRO A 147 12.44 -13.70 3.25
N VAL A 148 12.74 -13.04 4.38
CA VAL A 148 13.99 -12.27 4.55
C VAL A 148 15.18 -13.21 4.36
N GLY A 149 16.19 -12.76 3.65
CA GLY A 149 17.36 -13.57 3.29
C GLY A 149 17.19 -14.37 1.99
N GLY A 150 16.03 -14.29 1.33
CA GLY A 150 15.76 -14.91 0.03
C GLY A 150 14.84 -16.13 0.11
N GLY A 151 14.74 -16.85 -1.01
CA GLY A 151 13.85 -17.99 -1.15
C GLY A 151 12.74 -17.76 -2.18
N ARG A 152 11.80 -18.72 -2.28
CA ARG A 152 10.71 -18.67 -3.27
C ARG A 152 9.76 -17.51 -2.97
N SER A 153 9.56 -16.64 -3.95
CA SER A 153 8.58 -15.55 -3.86
C SER A 153 7.16 -16.06 -4.08
N ARG A 154 6.22 -15.51 -3.30
CA ARG A 154 4.79 -15.54 -3.59
C ARG A 154 4.43 -14.30 -4.38
N ALA A 155 3.54 -14.41 -5.35
CA ALA A 155 3.08 -13.30 -6.16
C ALA A 155 1.58 -13.10 -5.98
N LEU A 156 1.16 -11.83 -5.83
CA LEU A 156 -0.23 -11.40 -5.92
C LEU A 156 -0.32 -10.31 -6.99
N ASP A 157 -1.31 -10.40 -7.84
CA ASP A 157 -1.57 -9.33 -8.81
C ASP A 157 -2.55 -8.34 -8.17
N LEU A 158 -2.04 -7.17 -7.75
CA LEU A 158 -2.78 -6.15 -7.01
C LEU A 158 -3.02 -4.90 -7.85
N GLY A 159 -4.24 -4.40 -7.84
CA GLY A 159 -4.69 -3.17 -8.52
C GLY A 159 -6.17 -2.95 -8.31
N GLU A 160 -6.76 -1.98 -9.00
CA GLU A 160 -8.21 -1.83 -9.15
C GLU A 160 -9.01 -1.77 -7.83
N GLY A 161 -8.43 -1.20 -6.78
CA GLY A 161 -9.07 -1.10 -5.47
C GLY A 161 -8.81 -2.27 -4.52
N ASP A 162 -7.89 -3.19 -4.84
CA ASP A 162 -7.54 -4.32 -3.97
C ASP A 162 -6.91 -3.86 -2.65
N LEU A 163 -7.25 -4.54 -1.57
CA LEU A 163 -6.63 -4.43 -0.26
C LEU A 163 -5.71 -5.62 -0.01
N LEU A 164 -4.49 -5.35 0.41
CA LEU A 164 -3.56 -6.31 1.00
C LEU A 164 -3.15 -5.83 2.39
N VAL A 165 -3.26 -6.68 3.39
CA VAL A 165 -2.77 -6.39 4.75
C VAL A 165 -1.70 -7.40 5.13
N MET A 166 -0.58 -6.93 5.61
CA MET A 166 0.52 -7.72 6.16
C MET A 166 0.54 -7.54 7.67
N GLY A 167 0.55 -8.64 8.43
CA GLY A 167 0.49 -8.56 9.88
C GLY A 167 1.30 -9.65 10.59
N GLY A 168 1.21 -9.65 11.93
CA GLY A 168 2.03 -10.48 12.77
C GLY A 168 3.52 -10.19 12.59
N THR A 169 4.33 -11.22 12.44
CA THR A 169 5.78 -11.09 12.25
C THR A 169 6.19 -10.70 10.82
N CYS A 170 5.25 -10.43 9.92
CA CYS A 170 5.50 -10.26 8.48
C CYS A 170 6.60 -9.22 8.20
N GLN A 171 6.59 -8.06 8.87
CA GLN A 171 7.60 -7.01 8.65
C GLN A 171 9.00 -7.36 9.22
N ARG A 172 9.13 -8.47 9.92
CA ARG A 172 10.39 -8.97 10.45
C ARG A 172 10.92 -10.17 9.65
N THR A 173 10.02 -11.02 9.18
CA THR A 173 10.36 -12.32 8.57
C THR A 173 10.15 -12.36 7.07
N TRP A 174 9.45 -11.37 6.49
CA TRP A 174 9.17 -11.26 5.07
C TRP A 174 9.57 -9.90 4.53
N GLU A 175 9.91 -9.86 3.26
CA GLU A 175 10.13 -8.65 2.47
C GLU A 175 9.26 -8.66 1.23
N HIS A 176 8.94 -7.46 0.73
CA HIS A 176 8.06 -7.31 -0.41
C HIS A 176 8.63 -6.36 -1.47
N ALA A 177 8.18 -6.53 -2.71
CA ALA A 177 8.64 -5.74 -3.85
C ALA A 177 7.52 -5.51 -4.86
N LEU A 178 7.67 -4.44 -5.64
CA LEU A 178 6.92 -4.20 -6.87
C LEU A 178 7.93 -4.09 -8.02
N PRO A 179 8.19 -5.17 -8.77
CA PRO A 179 9.23 -5.20 -9.79
C PRO A 179 8.88 -4.33 -11.00
N LYS A 180 9.88 -3.94 -11.78
CA LYS A 180 9.69 -3.33 -13.09
C LYS A 180 8.97 -4.28 -14.04
N VAL A 181 8.18 -3.71 -14.94
CA VAL A 181 7.55 -4.42 -16.07
C VAL A 181 7.69 -3.58 -17.33
N ALA A 182 7.52 -4.20 -18.48
CA ALA A 182 7.66 -3.50 -19.76
C ALA A 182 6.63 -2.36 -19.88
N HIS A 183 5.37 -2.65 -19.57
CA HIS A 183 4.26 -1.70 -19.68
C HIS A 183 3.32 -1.81 -18.47
N ALA A 184 2.91 -0.66 -17.95
CA ALA A 184 1.83 -0.54 -16.98
C ALA A 184 1.26 0.89 -17.02
N GLY A 185 0.01 1.05 -16.66
CA GLY A 185 -0.61 2.35 -16.40
C GLY A 185 -0.23 2.91 -15.03
N LEU A 186 -0.79 4.08 -14.72
CA LEU A 186 -0.66 4.72 -13.41
C LEU A 186 -1.22 3.82 -12.30
N ARG A 187 -0.47 3.72 -11.21
CA ARG A 187 -0.86 3.03 -9.98
C ARG A 187 -0.51 3.88 -8.78
N ILE A 188 -1.40 3.98 -7.81
CA ILE A 188 -1.11 4.52 -6.48
C ILE A 188 -1.29 3.41 -5.45
N SER A 189 -0.32 3.27 -4.55
CA SER A 189 -0.44 2.46 -3.33
C SER A 189 -0.70 3.40 -2.15
N VAL A 190 -1.88 3.31 -1.54
CA VAL A 190 -2.18 3.94 -0.26
C VAL A 190 -1.73 2.99 0.83
N GLN A 191 -0.80 3.42 1.65
CA GLN A 191 -0.15 2.59 2.68
C GLN A 191 -0.53 3.11 4.06
N LEU A 192 -1.24 2.28 4.83
CA LEU A 192 -1.65 2.60 6.20
C LEU A 192 -0.88 1.71 7.18
N ARG A 193 -0.33 2.31 8.22
CA ARG A 193 0.53 1.60 9.18
C ARG A 193 0.07 1.83 10.59
N SER A 194 0.05 0.75 11.40
CA SER A 194 -0.21 0.86 12.82
C SER A 194 0.90 1.63 13.55
N ALA A 195 0.54 2.28 14.65
CA ALA A 195 1.52 2.81 15.56
C ALA A 195 2.38 1.69 16.15
N PRO A 196 3.63 1.97 16.56
CA PRO A 196 4.41 1.05 17.37
C PRO A 196 3.63 0.65 18.62
N VAL A 197 3.57 -0.64 18.93
CA VAL A 197 3.10 -1.08 20.25
C VAL A 197 4.19 -0.69 21.24
N VAL A 198 3.97 0.37 22.00
CA VAL A 198 4.82 0.72 23.13
C VAL A 198 4.45 -0.26 24.25
N ALA A 199 5.33 -1.21 24.56
CA ALA A 199 5.14 -2.02 25.76
C ALA A 199 5.05 -1.09 26.98
N PRO A 200 4.09 -1.32 27.91
CA PRO A 200 4.06 -0.55 29.15
C PRO A 200 5.41 -0.72 29.83
N ARG A 201 6.03 0.40 30.20
CA ARG A 201 7.21 0.40 31.08
C ARG A 201 6.70 0.10 32.49
N TYR A 202 6.94 -1.10 32.95
CA TYR A 202 6.77 -1.47 34.35
C TYR A 202 8.00 -0.99 35.15
#